data_251fb6e6668c5388f487a75e9a1b20d6
#
_entry.id   251fb6e6668c5388f487a75e9a1b20d6
#
_cell.length_a   1.000
_cell.length_b   1.000
_cell.length_c   1.000
_cell.angle_alpha   90.00
_cell.angle_beta   90.00
_cell.angle_gamma   90.00
#
_symmetry.space_group_name_H-M   'P 1'
#
loop_
_entity.id
_entity.type
_entity.pdbx_description
1 polymer ?
#
loop_
_entity_poly.entity_id
_entity_poly.type
_entity_poly.pdbx_seq_one_letter_code
_entity_poly.pdbx_strand_id
1 'polypeptide(L)'
;LKEISASIKEEFNVDCNYIAADLADSSAPEMIYNFCSENNYIVEVLVNNAGYSINKKFHETGEDEEEKFLRVLGIAVVALTKKFIPSMLEQKHGKIMMVSSLASFAPPSSGWGSLYGPIKTFVNRFGDAININYRSQGITATNVCPGFTVTEFHTASGMQDAMDKVPAFMKKDSKTVAIGAVQAMLKGKSVWVPGALNKLLAFLCNILPTSIVIKMSSSLAGGRYE
;
A
#
# COMPACT_ATOMS: atom_id res chain seq x y z
N LEU A 1 17.08 -6.55 -7.43
CA LEU A 1 16.21 -7.73 -7.39
C LEU A 1 17.05 -9.01 -7.32
N LYS A 2 18.04 -9.22 -8.18
CA LYS A 2 18.88 -10.43 -8.21
C LYS A 2 19.55 -10.71 -6.86
N GLU A 3 20.17 -9.69 -6.25
CA GLU A 3 20.85 -9.80 -4.95
C GLU A 3 19.85 -10.14 -3.83
N ILE A 4 18.70 -9.46 -3.80
CA ILE A 4 17.64 -9.72 -2.82
C ILE A 4 17.10 -11.14 -2.96
N SER A 5 16.85 -11.60 -4.19
CA SER A 5 16.41 -12.97 -4.45
C SER A 5 17.42 -13.99 -3.95
N ALA A 6 18.71 -13.78 -4.22
CA ALA A 6 19.78 -14.68 -3.74
C ALA A 6 19.87 -14.71 -2.20
N SER A 7 19.82 -13.54 -1.55
CA SER A 7 19.84 -13.42 -0.09
C SER A 7 18.65 -14.14 0.57
N ILE A 8 17.45 -13.98 0.02
CA ILE A 8 16.24 -14.68 0.54
C ILE A 8 16.38 -16.19 0.40
N LYS A 9 16.86 -16.68 -0.76
CA LYS A 9 17.09 -18.12 -0.98
C LYS A 9 18.08 -18.68 0.04
N GLU A 10 19.17 -17.98 0.29
CA GLU A 10 20.21 -18.41 1.22
C GLU A 10 19.74 -18.38 2.68
N GLU A 11 19.09 -17.28 3.10
CA GLU A 11 18.69 -17.08 4.50
C GLU A 11 17.54 -18.00 4.92
N PHE A 12 16.55 -18.21 4.02
CA PHE A 12 15.30 -18.93 4.37
C PHE A 12 15.17 -20.30 3.73
N ASN A 13 16.12 -20.71 2.88
CA ASN A 13 16.07 -21.97 2.13
C ASN A 13 14.73 -22.16 1.37
N VAL A 14 14.29 -21.12 0.68
CA VAL A 14 13.06 -21.10 -0.13
C VAL A 14 13.36 -20.68 -1.55
N ASP A 15 12.53 -21.08 -2.50
CA ASP A 15 12.62 -20.54 -3.84
C ASP A 15 12.17 -19.07 -3.84
N CYS A 16 13.00 -18.21 -4.40
CA CYS A 16 12.70 -16.79 -4.59
C CYS A 16 13.07 -16.38 -6.02
N ASN A 17 12.08 -16.16 -6.84
CA ASN A 17 12.26 -15.71 -8.22
C ASN A 17 11.83 -14.26 -8.36
N TYR A 18 12.30 -13.59 -9.41
CA TYR A 18 11.99 -12.18 -9.63
C TYR A 18 11.75 -11.90 -11.11
N ILE A 19 10.97 -10.88 -11.37
CA ILE A 19 10.76 -10.28 -12.68
C ILE A 19 10.88 -8.75 -12.54
N ALA A 20 11.53 -8.11 -13.48
CA ALA A 20 11.58 -6.65 -13.58
C ALA A 20 10.36 -6.18 -14.38
N ALA A 21 9.48 -5.42 -13.73
CA ALA A 21 8.29 -4.86 -14.35
C ALA A 21 8.05 -3.44 -13.85
N ASP A 22 7.80 -2.51 -14.76
CA ASP A 22 7.37 -1.16 -14.42
C ASP A 22 5.84 -1.12 -14.36
N LEU A 23 5.28 -0.97 -13.17
CA LEU A 23 3.82 -0.90 -12.98
C LEU A 23 3.17 0.36 -13.57
N ALA A 24 3.96 1.33 -14.02
CA ALA A 24 3.47 2.43 -14.84
C ALA A 24 3.17 1.98 -16.29
N ASP A 25 3.71 0.85 -16.74
CA ASP A 25 3.36 0.24 -18.02
C ASP A 25 2.06 -0.58 -17.89
N SER A 26 1.13 -0.37 -18.81
CA SER A 26 -0.15 -1.08 -18.84
C SER A 26 -0.01 -2.58 -19.10
N SER A 27 1.09 -3.03 -19.67
CA SER A 27 1.40 -4.45 -19.93
C SER A 27 1.98 -5.17 -18.72
N ALA A 28 2.47 -4.46 -17.71
CA ALA A 28 3.15 -5.05 -16.56
C ALA A 28 2.29 -6.08 -15.79
N PRO A 29 1.01 -5.86 -15.51
CA PRO A 29 0.17 -6.86 -14.84
C PRO A 29 0.01 -8.16 -15.64
N GLU A 30 -0.04 -8.07 -16.98
CA GLU A 30 -0.08 -9.25 -17.87
C GLU A 30 1.25 -10.00 -17.81
N MET A 31 2.36 -9.29 -17.94
CA MET A 31 3.69 -9.86 -17.89
C MET A 31 3.94 -10.60 -16.56
N ILE A 32 3.53 -10.03 -15.43
CA ILE A 32 3.66 -10.67 -14.10
C ILE A 32 2.80 -11.93 -14.02
N TYR A 33 1.57 -11.87 -14.51
CA TYR A 33 0.66 -13.02 -14.52
C TYR A 33 1.21 -14.15 -15.40
N ASN A 34 1.67 -13.84 -16.61
CA ASN A 34 2.25 -14.81 -17.53
C ASN A 34 3.50 -15.46 -16.95
N PHE A 35 4.38 -14.69 -16.32
CA PHE A 35 5.54 -15.22 -15.60
C PHE A 35 5.14 -16.27 -14.55
N CYS A 36 4.10 -16.00 -13.75
CA CYS A 36 3.61 -16.96 -12.78
C CYS A 36 3.02 -18.22 -13.46
N SER A 37 2.23 -18.02 -14.52
CA SER A 37 1.56 -19.11 -15.25
C SER A 37 2.54 -20.01 -15.97
N GLU A 38 3.52 -19.46 -16.68
CA GLU A 38 4.56 -20.19 -17.42
C GLU A 38 5.46 -21.02 -16.50
N ASN A 39 5.64 -20.57 -15.26
CA ASN A 39 6.39 -21.31 -14.23
C ASN A 39 5.50 -22.23 -13.38
N ASN A 40 4.23 -22.37 -13.69
CA ASN A 40 3.24 -23.18 -12.95
C ASN A 40 3.13 -22.76 -11.47
N TYR A 41 3.28 -21.48 -11.15
CA TYR A 41 3.13 -21.00 -9.79
C TYR A 41 1.65 -20.84 -9.42
N ILE A 42 1.28 -21.42 -8.29
CA ILE A 42 -0.02 -21.22 -7.67
C ILE A 42 0.10 -20.05 -6.69
N VAL A 43 -0.55 -18.94 -7.01
CA VAL A 43 -0.47 -17.72 -6.19
C VAL A 43 -1.57 -17.74 -5.13
N GLU A 44 -1.22 -18.10 -3.91
CA GLU A 44 -2.11 -18.08 -2.73
C GLU A 44 -2.14 -16.70 -2.05
N VAL A 45 -1.08 -15.92 -2.19
CA VAL A 45 -0.93 -14.59 -1.56
C VAL A 45 -0.49 -13.58 -2.61
N LEU A 46 -1.28 -12.52 -2.79
CA LEU A 46 -0.93 -11.35 -3.59
C LEU A 46 -0.66 -10.16 -2.67
N VAL A 47 0.56 -9.58 -2.73
CA VAL A 47 0.91 -8.39 -1.96
C VAL A 47 1.07 -7.19 -2.90
N ASN A 48 0.08 -6.32 -2.95
CA ASN A 48 0.11 -5.04 -3.65
C ASN A 48 0.84 -4.00 -2.79
N ASN A 49 2.17 -3.97 -2.88
CA ASN A 49 3.04 -3.14 -2.04
C ASN A 49 3.65 -1.95 -2.78
N ALA A 50 3.86 -2.06 -4.08
CA ALA A 50 4.53 -1.03 -4.86
C ALA A 50 3.86 0.33 -4.74
N GLY A 51 4.66 1.37 -4.61
CA GLY A 51 4.16 2.73 -4.51
C GLY A 51 5.23 3.73 -4.16
N TYR A 52 4.95 4.98 -4.44
CA TYR A 52 5.77 6.15 -4.13
C TYR A 52 4.86 7.35 -3.85
N SER A 53 5.42 8.50 -3.52
CA SER A 53 4.68 9.76 -3.41
C SER A 53 5.30 10.82 -4.30
N ILE A 54 4.52 11.81 -4.71
CA ILE A 54 4.98 12.99 -5.46
C ILE A 54 5.11 14.13 -4.46
N ASN A 55 6.34 14.64 -4.28
CA ASN A 55 6.63 15.76 -3.39
C ASN A 55 6.61 17.09 -4.15
N LYS A 56 5.45 17.41 -4.72
CA LYS A 56 5.21 18.64 -5.47
C LYS A 56 3.79 19.13 -5.17
N LYS A 57 3.56 20.42 -5.36
CA LYS A 57 2.20 20.99 -5.35
C LYS A 57 1.47 20.51 -6.61
N PHE A 58 0.14 20.41 -6.54
CA PHE A 58 -0.67 19.85 -7.62
C PHE A 58 -0.48 20.57 -8.97
N HIS A 59 -0.37 21.89 -8.96
CA HIS A 59 -0.15 22.68 -10.17
C HIS A 59 1.29 22.68 -10.70
N GLU A 60 2.20 22.02 -9.99
CA GLU A 60 3.63 21.86 -10.38
C GLU A 60 3.90 20.48 -10.98
N THR A 61 2.91 19.57 -10.95
CA THR A 61 3.01 18.23 -11.54
C THR A 61 2.53 18.23 -12.99
N GLY A 62 3.12 17.38 -13.82
CA GLY A 62 2.64 17.13 -15.19
C GLY A 62 1.59 16.02 -15.24
N GLU A 63 0.71 16.08 -16.24
CA GLU A 63 -0.34 15.06 -16.45
C GLU A 63 0.25 13.65 -16.55
N ASP A 64 1.34 13.45 -17.26
CA ASP A 64 2.04 12.17 -17.40
C ASP A 64 2.57 11.63 -16.05
N GLU A 65 3.05 12.52 -15.18
CA GLU A 65 3.56 12.16 -13.85
C GLU A 65 2.42 11.66 -12.96
N GLU A 66 1.28 12.35 -13.02
CA GLU A 66 0.08 11.98 -12.27
C GLU A 66 -0.56 10.71 -12.82
N GLU A 67 -0.64 10.53 -14.14
CA GLU A 67 -1.14 9.30 -14.75
C GLU A 67 -0.31 8.10 -14.33
N LYS A 68 1.01 8.16 -14.41
CA LYS A 68 1.92 7.10 -13.94
C LYS A 68 1.71 6.80 -12.46
N PHE A 69 1.59 7.84 -11.64
CA PHE A 69 1.32 7.70 -10.21
C PHE A 69 0.01 6.94 -9.94
N LEU A 70 -1.09 7.36 -10.56
CA LEU A 70 -2.40 6.70 -10.43
C LEU A 70 -2.36 5.26 -10.97
N ARG A 71 -1.62 5.03 -12.05
CA ARG A 71 -1.44 3.71 -12.64
C ARG A 71 -0.75 2.75 -11.68
N VAL A 72 0.37 3.15 -11.09
CA VAL A 72 1.12 2.31 -10.14
C VAL A 72 0.31 2.04 -8.87
N LEU A 73 -0.24 3.09 -8.24
CA LEU A 73 -0.86 2.96 -6.92
C LEU A 73 -2.32 2.49 -6.96
N GLY A 74 -2.99 2.57 -8.10
CA GLY A 74 -4.41 2.22 -8.24
C GLY A 74 -4.69 1.20 -9.34
N ILE A 75 -4.41 1.55 -10.60
CA ILE A 75 -4.81 0.71 -11.75
C ILE A 75 -4.09 -0.64 -11.73
N ALA A 76 -2.78 -0.66 -11.47
CA ALA A 76 -2.01 -1.90 -11.39
C ALA A 76 -2.50 -2.80 -10.25
N VAL A 77 -2.87 -2.21 -9.09
CA VAL A 77 -3.46 -2.94 -7.97
C VAL A 77 -4.75 -3.66 -8.38
N VAL A 78 -5.65 -2.96 -9.09
CA VAL A 78 -6.89 -3.54 -9.61
C VAL A 78 -6.60 -4.62 -10.65
N ALA A 79 -5.72 -4.34 -11.61
CA ALA A 79 -5.38 -5.25 -12.69
C ALA A 79 -4.76 -6.56 -12.19
N LEU A 80 -3.77 -6.49 -11.30
CA LEU A 80 -3.15 -7.67 -10.69
C LEU A 80 -4.17 -8.47 -9.87
N THR A 81 -4.95 -7.80 -9.04
CA THR A 81 -6.00 -8.45 -8.25
C THR A 81 -6.99 -9.19 -9.15
N LYS A 82 -7.44 -8.55 -10.24
CA LYS A 82 -8.36 -9.16 -11.21
C LYS A 82 -7.78 -10.41 -11.88
N LYS A 83 -6.48 -10.41 -12.17
CA LYS A 83 -5.81 -11.56 -12.82
C LYS A 83 -5.67 -12.76 -11.90
N PHE A 84 -5.41 -12.55 -10.61
CA PHE A 84 -5.17 -13.65 -9.68
C PHE A 84 -6.43 -14.17 -8.96
N ILE A 85 -7.51 -13.39 -8.88
CA ILE A 85 -8.78 -13.83 -8.26
C ILE A 85 -9.34 -15.13 -8.87
N PRO A 86 -9.36 -15.35 -10.19
CA PRO A 86 -9.93 -16.57 -10.76
C PRO A 86 -9.28 -17.85 -10.23
N SER A 87 -7.94 -17.91 -10.18
CA SER A 87 -7.22 -19.08 -9.64
C SER A 87 -7.44 -19.24 -8.13
N MET A 88 -7.54 -18.15 -7.37
CA MET A 88 -7.88 -18.19 -5.95
C MET A 88 -9.31 -18.71 -5.71
N LEU A 89 -10.25 -18.41 -6.61
CA LEU A 89 -11.63 -18.93 -6.54
C LEU A 89 -11.66 -20.44 -6.79
N GLU A 90 -10.93 -20.93 -7.78
CA GLU A 90 -10.79 -22.36 -8.04
C GLU A 90 -10.23 -23.14 -6.83
N GLN A 91 -9.25 -22.55 -6.17
CA GLN A 91 -8.63 -23.09 -4.96
C GLN A 91 -9.53 -22.92 -3.71
N LYS A 92 -10.56 -22.08 -3.76
CA LYS A 92 -11.35 -21.63 -2.60
C LYS A 92 -10.48 -21.05 -1.48
N HIS A 93 -9.33 -20.51 -1.84
CA HIS A 93 -8.34 -19.94 -0.95
C HIS A 93 -7.56 -18.83 -1.64
N GLY A 94 -7.45 -17.67 -0.97
CA GLY A 94 -6.63 -16.56 -1.44
C GLY A 94 -6.52 -15.45 -0.40
N LYS A 95 -5.35 -14.83 -0.34
CA LYS A 95 -5.10 -13.70 0.54
C LYS A 95 -4.50 -12.54 -0.26
N ILE A 96 -5.11 -11.39 -0.14
CA ILE A 96 -4.67 -10.19 -0.84
C ILE A 96 -4.29 -9.14 0.21
N MET A 97 -3.06 -8.66 0.17
CA MET A 97 -2.61 -7.53 0.98
C MET A 97 -2.59 -6.28 0.12
N MET A 98 -3.29 -5.26 0.57
CA MET A 98 -3.26 -3.91 -0.01
C MET A 98 -2.44 -3.01 0.89
N VAL A 99 -1.22 -2.63 0.48
CA VAL A 99 -0.41 -1.67 1.25
C VAL A 99 -0.92 -0.26 0.98
N SER A 100 -1.81 0.15 1.85
CA SER A 100 -2.42 1.47 1.88
C SER A 100 -1.60 2.45 2.74
N SER A 101 -2.24 3.31 3.51
CA SER A 101 -1.61 4.29 4.41
C SER A 101 -2.61 4.79 5.45
N LEU A 102 -2.11 5.33 6.55
CA LEU A 102 -2.92 6.12 7.49
C LEU A 102 -3.56 7.34 6.79
N ALA A 103 -2.92 7.87 5.74
CA ALA A 103 -3.43 8.95 4.90
C ALA A 103 -4.76 8.62 4.21
N SER A 104 -5.13 7.33 4.11
CA SER A 104 -6.42 6.90 3.56
C SER A 104 -7.63 7.25 4.43
N PHE A 105 -7.43 7.60 5.70
CA PHE A 105 -8.48 7.98 6.64
C PHE A 105 -8.61 9.50 6.80
N ALA A 106 -7.51 10.23 6.55
CA ALA A 106 -7.48 11.68 6.70
C ALA A 106 -7.75 12.39 5.38
N PRO A 107 -8.38 13.58 5.40
CA PRO A 107 -8.39 14.45 4.24
C PRO A 107 -6.95 14.77 3.84
N PRO A 108 -6.68 15.00 2.54
CA PRO A 108 -5.36 15.41 2.08
C PRO A 108 -4.91 16.67 2.85
N SER A 109 -3.73 16.58 3.44
CA SER A 109 -3.04 17.71 4.07
C SER A 109 -1.92 18.17 3.16
N SER A 110 -1.56 19.46 3.22
CA SER A 110 -0.42 19.99 2.48
C SER A 110 0.83 19.15 2.70
N GLY A 111 1.57 18.85 1.65
CA GLY A 111 2.89 18.20 1.73
C GLY A 111 3.01 16.76 1.26
N TRP A 112 1.92 16.08 0.95
CA TRP A 112 1.95 14.67 0.53
C TRP A 112 1.39 14.44 -0.87
N GLY A 113 1.61 15.31 -1.81
CA GLY A 113 1.00 15.22 -3.13
C GLY A 113 -0.52 15.05 -3.07
N SER A 114 -1.26 15.86 -3.77
CA SER A 114 -2.72 15.93 -3.64
C SER A 114 -3.44 14.61 -3.92
N LEU A 115 -2.82 13.70 -4.67
CA LEU A 115 -3.41 12.42 -5.08
C LEU A 115 -3.10 11.27 -4.13
N TYR A 116 -2.10 11.39 -3.22
CA TYR A 116 -1.68 10.26 -2.38
C TYR A 116 -2.78 9.77 -1.42
N GLY A 117 -3.37 10.66 -0.64
CA GLY A 117 -4.48 10.32 0.25
C GLY A 117 -5.67 9.73 -0.51
N PRO A 118 -6.17 10.42 -1.55
CA PRO A 118 -7.27 9.91 -2.39
C PRO A 118 -7.04 8.53 -2.97
N ILE A 119 -5.86 8.24 -3.55
CA ILE A 119 -5.60 6.92 -4.13
C ILE A 119 -5.48 5.82 -3.04
N LYS A 120 -4.93 6.14 -1.87
CA LYS A 120 -4.88 5.19 -0.75
C LYS A 120 -6.28 4.93 -0.17
N THR A 121 -7.18 5.92 -0.19
CA THR A 121 -8.60 5.74 0.13
C THR A 121 -9.30 4.83 -0.87
N PHE A 122 -9.05 5.03 -2.17
CA PHE A 122 -9.51 4.14 -3.22
C PHE A 122 -9.07 2.69 -2.98
N VAL A 123 -7.79 2.45 -2.68
CA VAL A 123 -7.25 1.12 -2.39
C VAL A 123 -7.94 0.47 -1.18
N ASN A 124 -8.20 1.22 -0.10
CA ASN A 124 -8.95 0.71 1.04
C ASN A 124 -10.37 0.28 0.64
N ARG A 125 -11.12 1.13 -0.08
CA ARG A 125 -12.47 0.80 -0.51
C ARG A 125 -12.50 -0.35 -1.50
N PHE A 126 -11.49 -0.48 -2.34
CA PHE A 126 -11.34 -1.63 -3.23
C PHE A 126 -11.11 -2.92 -2.43
N GLY A 127 -10.24 -2.91 -1.41
CA GLY A 127 -10.05 -4.06 -0.51
C GLY A 127 -11.34 -4.44 0.25
N ASP A 128 -12.13 -3.45 0.69
CA ASP A 128 -13.45 -3.68 1.30
C ASP A 128 -14.39 -4.38 0.30
N ALA A 129 -14.43 -3.94 -0.96
CA ALA A 129 -15.24 -4.54 -2.00
C ALA A 129 -14.82 -5.99 -2.30
N ILE A 130 -13.52 -6.29 -2.32
CA ILE A 130 -13.03 -7.67 -2.45
C ILE A 130 -13.53 -8.54 -1.29
N ASN A 131 -13.47 -8.07 -0.05
CA ASN A 131 -13.98 -8.79 1.10
C ASN A 131 -15.50 -9.06 1.02
N ILE A 132 -16.29 -8.05 0.61
CA ILE A 132 -17.74 -8.19 0.48
C ILE A 132 -18.09 -9.26 -0.56
N ASN A 133 -17.39 -9.26 -1.69
CA ASN A 133 -17.75 -10.13 -2.81
C ASN A 133 -17.18 -11.55 -2.71
N TYR A 134 -16.02 -11.74 -2.06
CA TYR A 134 -15.27 -13.00 -2.19
C TYR A 134 -14.90 -13.68 -0.87
N ARG A 135 -15.11 -13.05 0.29
CA ARG A 135 -14.78 -13.65 1.60
C ARG A 135 -15.49 -14.98 1.84
N SER A 136 -16.76 -15.09 1.46
CA SER A 136 -17.52 -16.34 1.58
C SER A 136 -17.01 -17.46 0.68
N GLN A 137 -16.20 -17.11 -0.30
CA GLN A 137 -15.55 -18.03 -1.25
C GLN A 137 -14.08 -18.32 -0.89
N GLY A 138 -13.65 -17.95 0.33
CA GLY A 138 -12.31 -18.24 0.84
C GLY A 138 -11.26 -17.19 0.50
N ILE A 139 -11.60 -16.06 -0.14
CA ILE A 139 -10.66 -15.01 -0.49
C ILE A 139 -10.83 -13.82 0.46
N THR A 140 -9.72 -13.35 1.06
CA THR A 140 -9.71 -12.20 1.96
C THR A 140 -8.75 -11.12 1.48
N ALA A 141 -9.14 -9.85 1.61
CA ALA A 141 -8.28 -8.70 1.42
C ALA A 141 -7.98 -8.01 2.75
N THR A 142 -6.72 -7.67 2.97
CA THR A 142 -6.28 -6.93 4.16
C THR A 142 -5.70 -5.58 3.75
N ASN A 143 -6.38 -4.51 4.12
CA ASN A 143 -5.89 -3.14 3.96
C ASN A 143 -4.90 -2.84 5.10
N VAL A 144 -3.62 -2.78 4.77
CA VAL A 144 -2.54 -2.43 5.70
C VAL A 144 -2.34 -0.92 5.62
N CYS A 145 -2.57 -0.22 6.73
CA CYS A 145 -2.57 1.25 6.78
C CYS A 145 -1.47 1.76 7.73
N PRO A 146 -0.20 1.75 7.32
CA PRO A 146 0.90 2.26 8.12
C PRO A 146 0.81 3.79 8.27
N GLY A 147 1.31 4.28 9.42
CA GLY A 147 1.75 5.67 9.56
C GLY A 147 3.20 5.82 9.11
N PHE A 148 3.94 6.73 9.75
CA PHE A 148 5.35 6.93 9.45
C PHE A 148 6.16 5.67 9.74
N THR A 149 6.72 5.09 8.68
CA THR A 149 7.51 3.86 8.74
C THR A 149 8.88 4.12 8.15
N VAL A 150 9.93 3.76 8.86
CA VAL A 150 11.31 3.96 8.38
C VAL A 150 11.59 2.97 7.26
N THR A 151 11.65 3.49 6.03
CA THR A 151 11.90 2.74 4.79
C THR A 151 12.54 3.67 3.76
N GLU A 152 12.96 3.13 2.64
CA GLU A 152 13.43 3.91 1.49
C GLU A 152 12.31 4.70 0.77
N PHE A 153 11.05 4.51 1.13
CA PHE A 153 9.91 5.20 0.52
C PHE A 153 10.07 6.73 0.54
N HIS A 154 10.51 7.29 1.67
CA HIS A 154 10.64 8.73 1.83
C HIS A 154 11.82 9.27 1.01
N THR A 155 12.93 8.55 0.98
CA THR A 155 14.09 8.88 0.14
C THR A 155 13.75 8.81 -1.34
N ALA A 156 13.12 7.72 -1.77
CA ALA A 156 12.68 7.53 -3.16
C ALA A 156 11.62 8.56 -3.61
N SER A 157 10.83 9.08 -2.68
CA SER A 157 9.81 10.11 -2.93
C SER A 157 10.34 11.55 -2.74
N GLY A 158 11.65 11.75 -2.46
CA GLY A 158 12.23 13.08 -2.19
C GLY A 158 11.71 13.74 -0.91
N MET A 159 11.29 12.95 0.08
CA MET A 159 10.63 13.42 1.32
C MET A 159 11.42 13.09 2.59
N GLN A 160 12.71 12.78 2.47
CA GLN A 160 13.53 12.37 3.60
C GLN A 160 13.60 13.47 4.68
N ASP A 161 13.79 14.73 4.28
CA ASP A 161 13.87 15.87 5.22
C ASP A 161 12.56 16.03 6.04
N ALA A 162 11.42 15.79 5.40
CA ALA A 162 10.13 15.81 6.08
C ALA A 162 10.01 14.63 7.06
N MET A 163 10.48 13.45 6.65
CA MET A 163 10.51 12.28 7.53
C MET A 163 11.42 12.48 8.73
N ASP A 164 12.56 13.15 8.56
CA ASP A 164 13.52 13.39 9.65
C ASP A 164 12.93 14.29 10.74
N LYS A 165 12.07 15.25 10.38
CA LYS A 165 11.33 16.12 11.31
C LYS A 165 10.21 15.42 12.10
N VAL A 166 9.79 14.21 11.69
CA VAL A 166 8.77 13.44 12.40
C VAL A 166 9.33 12.97 13.76
N PRO A 167 8.63 13.18 14.89
CA PRO A 167 9.06 12.69 16.18
C PRO A 167 9.27 11.16 16.21
N ALA A 168 10.31 10.70 16.92
CA ALA A 168 10.68 9.29 16.95
C ALA A 168 9.54 8.36 17.43
N PHE A 169 8.71 8.80 18.39
CA PHE A 169 7.58 8.01 18.90
C PHE A 169 6.48 7.75 17.85
N MET A 170 6.40 8.58 16.80
CA MET A 170 5.47 8.39 15.70
C MET A 170 6.03 7.48 14.59
N LYS A 171 7.35 7.26 14.57
CA LYS A 171 8.01 6.40 13.61
C LYS A 171 7.89 4.94 14.01
N LYS A 172 7.74 4.05 13.05
CA LYS A 172 7.73 2.61 13.27
C LYS A 172 8.83 1.96 12.43
N ASP A 173 9.39 0.91 12.98
CA ASP A 173 10.32 0.04 12.26
C ASP A 173 9.60 -0.77 11.19
N SER A 174 10.19 -0.85 10.00
CA SER A 174 9.61 -1.54 8.84
C SER A 174 9.40 -3.03 9.07
N LYS A 175 10.33 -3.70 9.74
CA LYS A 175 10.26 -5.13 10.06
C LYS A 175 9.07 -5.43 10.98
N THR A 176 8.90 -4.63 12.02
CA THR A 176 7.77 -4.73 12.96
C THR A 176 6.42 -4.53 12.24
N VAL A 177 6.36 -3.54 11.34
CA VAL A 177 5.15 -3.29 10.53
C VAL A 177 4.89 -4.46 9.58
N ALA A 178 5.90 -4.97 8.88
CA ALA A 178 5.75 -6.09 7.95
C ALA A 178 5.26 -7.36 8.66
N ILE A 179 5.87 -7.72 9.80
CA ILE A 179 5.45 -8.90 10.58
C ILE A 179 3.98 -8.77 11.01
N GLY A 180 3.59 -7.61 11.55
CA GLY A 180 2.21 -7.38 11.99
C GLY A 180 1.21 -7.38 10.83
N ALA A 181 1.60 -6.85 9.66
CA ALA A 181 0.80 -6.86 8.44
C ALA A 181 0.55 -8.30 7.93
N VAL A 182 1.61 -9.10 7.85
CA VAL A 182 1.50 -10.52 7.46
C VAL A 182 0.63 -11.29 8.44
N GLN A 183 0.81 -11.12 9.74
CA GLN A 183 -0.05 -11.77 10.76
C GLN A 183 -1.52 -11.35 10.63
N ALA A 184 -1.79 -10.07 10.33
CA ALA A 184 -3.14 -9.59 10.12
C ALA A 184 -3.79 -10.19 8.87
N MET A 185 -3.03 -10.26 7.78
CA MET A 185 -3.44 -10.90 6.52
C MET A 185 -3.73 -12.39 6.72
N LEU A 186 -2.84 -13.12 7.37
CA LEU A 186 -3.04 -14.55 7.65
C LEU A 186 -4.31 -14.81 8.49
N LYS A 187 -4.64 -13.90 9.41
CA LYS A 187 -5.89 -13.93 10.19
C LYS A 187 -7.12 -13.42 9.43
N GLY A 188 -6.99 -13.02 8.18
CA GLY A 188 -8.09 -12.51 7.36
C GLY A 188 -8.70 -11.20 7.87
N LYS A 189 -7.93 -10.35 8.54
CA LYS A 189 -8.42 -9.02 8.99
C LYS A 189 -8.63 -8.12 7.78
N SER A 190 -9.78 -7.44 7.72
CA SER A 190 -10.07 -6.51 6.61
C SER A 190 -9.19 -5.26 6.64
N VAL A 191 -8.89 -4.75 7.84
CA VAL A 191 -8.04 -3.56 8.03
C VAL A 191 -7.07 -3.81 9.16
N TRP A 192 -5.84 -3.36 8.98
CA TRP A 192 -4.83 -3.37 10.02
C TRP A 192 -4.04 -2.06 10.05
N VAL A 193 -4.01 -1.41 11.22
CA VAL A 193 -3.30 -0.15 11.48
C VAL A 193 -2.25 -0.42 12.57
N PRO A 194 -0.95 -0.17 12.31
CA PRO A 194 0.11 -0.41 13.29
C PRO A 194 0.16 0.66 14.39
N GLY A 195 0.18 0.22 15.65
CA GLY A 195 0.35 1.09 16.81
C GLY A 195 -0.95 1.73 17.32
N ALA A 196 -0.98 1.95 18.65
CA ALA A 196 -2.18 2.47 19.33
C ALA A 196 -2.53 3.91 18.89
N LEU A 197 -1.53 4.77 18.74
CA LEU A 197 -1.71 6.15 18.28
C LEU A 197 -2.32 6.20 16.88
N ASN A 198 -1.78 5.44 15.93
CA ASN A 198 -2.30 5.40 14.56
C ASN A 198 -3.74 4.84 14.51
N LYS A 199 -4.06 3.85 15.35
CA LYS A 199 -5.43 3.34 15.47
C LYS A 199 -6.39 4.41 16.00
N LEU A 200 -5.96 5.16 17.01
CA LEU A 200 -6.77 6.27 17.54
C LEU A 200 -6.99 7.35 16.49
N LEU A 201 -5.93 7.74 15.76
CA LEU A 201 -6.04 8.73 14.68
C LEU A 201 -6.97 8.24 13.57
N ALA A 202 -6.83 7.00 13.11
CA ALA A 202 -7.74 6.41 12.11
C ALA A 202 -9.19 6.39 12.61
N PHE A 203 -9.42 6.04 13.87
CA PHE A 203 -10.75 6.06 14.47
C PHE A 203 -11.33 7.47 14.51
N LEU A 204 -10.57 8.46 14.99
CA LEU A 204 -11.01 9.85 15.04
C LEU A 204 -11.34 10.39 13.63
N CYS A 205 -10.54 10.09 12.62
CA CYS A 205 -10.81 10.49 11.24
C CYS A 205 -12.12 9.90 10.69
N ASN A 206 -12.55 8.74 11.18
CA ASN A 206 -13.79 8.09 10.73
C ASN A 206 -15.05 8.63 11.43
N ILE A 207 -14.94 9.18 12.65
CA ILE A 207 -16.12 9.58 13.44
C ILE A 207 -16.30 11.10 13.50
N LEU A 208 -15.23 11.87 13.35
CA LEU A 208 -15.31 13.34 13.43
C LEU A 208 -15.77 13.94 12.10
N PRO A 209 -16.50 15.07 12.13
CA PRO A 209 -16.79 15.85 10.94
C PRO A 209 -15.51 16.20 10.17
N THR A 210 -15.56 16.11 8.85
CA THR A 210 -14.39 16.36 7.95
C THR A 210 -13.74 17.71 8.21
N SER A 211 -14.52 18.76 8.52
CA SER A 211 -13.99 20.09 8.84
C SER A 211 -13.09 20.10 10.09
N ILE A 212 -13.39 19.27 11.08
CA ILE A 212 -12.56 19.11 12.29
C ILE A 212 -11.28 18.34 11.93
N VAL A 213 -11.42 17.25 11.18
CA VAL A 213 -10.26 16.43 10.76
C VAL A 213 -9.30 17.27 9.91
N ILE A 214 -9.79 18.11 8.99
CA ILE A 214 -8.96 19.03 8.21
C ILE A 214 -8.15 19.96 9.12
N LYS A 215 -8.80 20.60 10.11
CA LYS A 215 -8.10 21.48 11.06
C LYS A 215 -7.04 20.73 11.88
N MET A 216 -7.35 19.51 12.32
CA MET A 216 -6.40 18.66 13.06
C MET A 216 -5.21 18.26 12.18
N SER A 217 -5.45 17.81 10.95
CA SER A 217 -4.39 17.38 10.04
C SER A 217 -3.50 18.55 9.60
N SER A 218 -4.05 19.73 9.33
CA SER A 218 -3.28 20.93 9.01
C SER A 218 -2.42 21.39 10.20
N SER A 219 -2.93 21.32 11.42
CA SER A 219 -2.16 21.64 12.63
C SER A 219 -1.03 20.65 12.89
N LEU A 220 -1.25 19.36 12.65
CA LEU A 220 -0.23 18.31 12.79
C LEU A 220 0.81 18.37 11.65
N ALA A 221 0.41 18.84 10.47
CA ALA A 221 1.29 19.02 9.31
C ALA A 221 2.01 20.37 9.30
N GLY A 222 1.52 21.35 10.07
CA GLY A 222 2.00 22.72 10.08
C GLY A 222 3.51 22.83 10.25
N GLY A 223 4.16 23.56 9.33
CA GLY A 223 5.61 23.82 9.34
C GLY A 223 6.51 22.68 8.87
N ARG A 224 5.97 21.53 8.44
CA ARG A 224 6.80 20.41 7.93
C ARG A 224 6.99 20.47 6.42
N TYR A 225 6.21 21.27 5.74
CA TYR A 225 6.09 21.27 4.27
C TYR A 225 6.05 22.72 3.68
N GLU A 226 6.40 23.73 4.48
CA GLU A 226 6.70 25.08 4.03
C GLU A 226 8.16 25.25 3.67
#